data_7646857e1cada43501c9c8f1efd9c813
#
_entry.id   7646857e1cada43501c9c8f1efd9c813
#
_cell.length_a   1.000
_cell.length_b   1.000
_cell.length_c   1.000
_cell.angle_alpha   90.00
_cell.angle_beta   90.00
_cell.angle_gamma   90.00
#
_symmetry.space_group_name_H-M   'P 1'
#
loop_
_entity.id
_entity.type
_entity.pdbx_description
1 polymer ?
#
loop_
_entity_poly.entity_id
_entity_poly.type
_entity_poly.pdbx_seq_one_letter_code
_entity_poly.pdbx_strand_id
1 'polypeptide(L)' 'MSLHTTIKERRTILRLTQQDLAEMSGVGLRTLKEIESGKGNPSLAILNKIADIRGMEVKLVIKETNKT' A
#
# COMPACT_ATOMS: atom_id res chain seq x y z
N MET A 1 -0.65 -11.70 6.32
CA MET A 1 0.14 -10.47 6.25
C MET A 1 -0.79 -9.29 6.02
N SER A 2 -0.60 -8.24 6.76
CA SER A 2 -1.48 -7.09 6.64
C SER A 2 -1.01 -6.16 5.53
N LEU A 3 -1.94 -5.35 5.05
CA LEU A 3 -1.66 -4.41 3.97
C LEU A 3 -0.59 -3.40 4.37
N HIS A 4 -0.70 -2.85 5.58
CA HIS A 4 0.26 -1.83 6.00
C HIS A 4 1.67 -2.39 6.14
N THR A 5 1.79 -3.63 6.58
CA THR A 5 3.09 -4.28 6.68
C THR A 5 3.68 -4.51 5.30
N THR A 6 2.86 -4.95 4.35
CA THR A 6 3.30 -5.20 2.98
C THR A 6 3.83 -3.93 2.33
N ILE A 7 3.10 -2.83 2.48
CA ILE A 7 3.52 -1.56 1.88
C ILE A 7 4.85 -1.11 2.47
N LYS A 8 4.97 -1.19 3.78
CA LYS A 8 6.18 -0.77 4.46
C LYS A 8 7.38 -1.64 4.06
N GLU A 9 7.17 -2.94 3.98
CA GLU A 9 8.24 -3.85 3.60
C GLU A 9 8.71 -3.61 2.17
N ARG A 10 7.78 -3.44 1.23
CA ARG A 10 8.15 -3.18 -0.15
C ARG A 10 8.89 -1.87 -0.28
N ARG A 11 8.42 -0.84 0.43
CA ARG A 11 9.08 0.45 0.42
C ARG A 11 10.53 0.32 0.91
N THR A 12 10.71 -0.42 1.99
CA THR A 12 12.03 -0.61 2.59
C THR A 12 12.95 -1.39 1.65
N ILE A 13 12.43 -2.42 1.00
CA ILE A 13 13.20 -3.20 0.04
C ILE A 13 13.67 -2.32 -1.11
N LEU A 14 12.82 -1.41 -1.55
CA LEU A 14 13.17 -0.49 -2.63
C LEU A 14 14.03 0.69 -2.15
N ARG A 15 14.35 0.72 -0.87
CA ARG A 15 15.18 1.76 -0.25
C ARG A 15 14.59 3.15 -0.39
N LEU A 16 13.27 3.23 -0.28
CA LEU A 16 12.55 4.49 -0.36
C LEU A 16 12.19 4.93 1.04
N THR A 17 12.31 6.23 1.30
CA THR A 17 11.76 6.81 2.52
C THR A 17 10.25 6.98 2.32
N GLN A 18 9.53 7.24 3.41
CA GLN A 18 8.11 7.56 3.29
C GLN A 18 7.91 8.80 2.41
N GLN A 19 8.80 9.78 2.55
CA GLN A 19 8.74 10.99 1.73
C GLN A 19 8.91 10.64 0.25
N ASP A 20 9.89 9.77 -0.06
CA ASP A 20 10.12 9.35 -1.44
C ASP A 20 8.88 8.69 -2.02
N LEU A 21 8.29 7.76 -1.29
CA LEU A 21 7.12 7.05 -1.79
C LEU A 21 5.93 7.97 -1.93
N ALA A 22 5.75 8.89 -0.99
CA ALA A 22 4.68 9.87 -1.08
C ALA A 22 4.81 10.70 -2.34
N GLU A 23 6.02 11.18 -2.63
CA GLU A 23 6.26 12.00 -3.81
C GLU A 23 6.07 11.20 -5.10
N MET A 24 6.59 10.00 -5.13
CA MET A 24 6.51 9.18 -6.34
C MET A 24 5.08 8.72 -6.63
N SER A 25 4.31 8.45 -5.60
CA SER A 25 2.94 7.95 -5.77
C SER A 25 1.90 9.06 -5.90
N GLY A 26 2.25 10.27 -5.51
CA GLY A 26 1.29 11.35 -5.46
C GLY A 26 0.35 11.28 -4.27
N VAL A 27 0.67 10.42 -3.30
CA VAL A 27 -0.12 10.29 -2.07
C VAL A 27 0.51 11.18 -1.02
N GLY A 28 -0.30 11.88 -0.23
CA GLY A 28 0.23 12.76 0.80
C GLY A 28 1.02 11.99 1.84
N LEU A 29 2.09 12.60 2.34
CA LEU A 29 2.95 11.95 3.33
C LEU A 29 2.17 11.56 4.58
N ARG A 30 1.29 12.41 5.04
CA ARG A 30 0.47 12.12 6.21
C ARG A 30 -0.40 10.89 6.00
N THR A 31 -1.01 10.80 4.81
CA THR A 31 -1.84 9.67 4.46
C THR A 31 -1.01 8.39 4.41
N LEU A 32 0.17 8.48 3.82
CA LEU A 32 1.05 7.31 3.74
C LEU A 32 1.48 6.84 5.12
N LYS A 33 1.81 7.77 6.00
CA LYS A 33 2.18 7.43 7.38
C LYS A 33 1.05 6.71 8.09
N GLU A 34 -0.18 7.18 7.89
CA GLU A 34 -1.34 6.54 8.50
C GLU A 34 -1.53 5.13 7.97
N ILE A 35 -1.39 4.96 6.67
CA ILE A 35 -1.52 3.65 6.06
C ILE A 35 -0.48 2.69 6.63
N GLU A 36 0.77 3.12 6.69
CA GLU A 36 1.85 2.25 7.14
C GLU A 36 1.76 1.92 8.63
N SER A 37 1.08 2.77 9.39
CA SER A 37 0.88 2.50 10.82
C SER A 37 -0.30 1.58 11.10
N GLY A 38 -1.03 1.21 10.06
CA GLY A 38 -2.21 0.36 10.21
C GLY A 38 -3.46 1.13 10.57
N LYS A 39 -3.40 2.44 10.54
CA LYS A 39 -4.55 3.29 10.85
C LYS A 39 -5.21 3.77 9.57
N GLY A 40 -6.43 4.18 9.67
CA GLY A 40 -7.14 4.74 8.54
C GLY A 40 -7.68 3.69 7.60
N ASN A 41 -8.38 4.16 6.59
CA ASN A 41 -9.00 3.32 5.58
C ASN A 41 -8.66 3.87 4.21
N PRO A 42 -7.52 3.45 3.64
CA PRO A 42 -7.14 3.96 2.32
C PRO A 42 -8.13 3.49 1.27
N SER A 43 -8.47 4.37 0.34
CA SER A 43 -9.32 3.99 -0.77
C SER A 43 -8.55 3.11 -1.73
N LEU A 44 -9.27 2.37 -2.57
CA LEU A 44 -8.65 1.57 -3.60
C LEU A 44 -7.83 2.44 -4.55
N ALA A 45 -8.31 3.65 -4.84
CA ALA A 45 -7.59 4.57 -5.70
C ALA A 45 -6.23 4.92 -5.11
N ILE A 46 -6.17 5.17 -3.81
CA ILE A 46 -4.91 5.48 -3.14
C ILE A 46 -3.99 4.26 -3.13
N LEU A 47 -4.54 3.09 -2.87
CA LEU A 47 -3.75 1.86 -2.89
C LEU A 47 -3.18 1.60 -4.27
N ASN A 48 -3.93 1.87 -5.33
CA ASN A 48 -3.44 1.71 -6.69
C ASN A 48 -2.30 2.68 -7.00
N LYS A 49 -2.38 3.91 -6.50
CA LYS A 49 -1.30 4.86 -6.71
C LYS A 49 0.00 4.37 -6.08
N ILE A 50 -0.09 3.79 -4.89
CA ILE A 50 1.08 3.25 -4.21
C ILE A 50 1.58 2.01 -4.93
N ALA A 51 0.68 1.13 -5.32
CA ALA A 51 1.03 -0.14 -5.94
C ALA A 51 1.65 0.03 -7.33
N ASP A 52 1.33 1.14 -7.99
CA ASP A 52 1.84 1.43 -9.32
C ASP A 52 3.35 1.68 -9.31
N ILE A 53 3.93 1.84 -8.14
CA ILE A 53 5.37 2.05 -7.99
C ILE A 53 6.03 0.69 -7.98
N ARG A 54 6.90 0.44 -8.94
CA ARG A 54 7.77 -0.73 -8.97
C ARG A 54 7.04 -2.06 -9.08
N GLY A 55 5.95 -2.10 -9.81
CA GLY A 55 5.35 -3.36 -10.20
C GLY A 55 4.51 -4.06 -9.16
N MET A 56 4.17 -3.36 -8.08
CA MET A 56 3.15 -3.88 -7.20
C MET A 56 1.80 -3.74 -7.88
N GLU A 57 0.86 -4.55 -7.47
CA GLU A 57 -0.51 -4.35 -7.93
C GLU A 57 -1.48 -4.70 -6.83
N VAL A 58 -2.63 -4.03 -6.88
CA VAL A 58 -3.71 -4.30 -5.95
C VAL A 58 -4.71 -5.15 -6.68
N LYS A 59 -4.99 -6.31 -6.13
CA LYS A 59 -5.97 -7.23 -6.70
C LYS A 59 -7.09 -7.46 -5.73
N LEU A 60 -8.29 -7.48 -6.25
CA LEU A 60 -9.45 -7.86 -5.47
C LEU A 60 -9.63 -9.35 -5.66
N VAL A 61 -9.42 -10.11 -4.61
CA VAL A 61 -9.49 -11.55 -4.65
C VAL A 61 -10.69 -11.99 -3.82
N ILE A 62 -11.56 -12.77 -4.42
CA ILE A 62 -12.68 -13.32 -3.69
C ILE A 62 -12.19 -14.56 -2.96
N LYS A 63 -12.31 -14.52 -1.66
CA LYS A 63 -11.90 -15.63 -0.84
C LYS A 63 -13.04 -16.61 -0.75
N GLU A 64 -12.81 -17.81 -1.23
CA GLU A 64 -13.80 -18.83 -1.11
C GLU A 64 -13.66 -19.52 0.19
N THR A 65 -14.66 -19.46 0.97
CA THR A 65 -14.59 -20.02 2.29
C THR A 65 -15.23 -21.36 2.37
N ASN A 66 -15.95 -21.77 1.39
CA ASN A 66 -16.49 -23.02 1.44
C ASN A 66 -16.80 -23.58 0.26
N LYS A 67 -16.50 -24.13 0.10
CA LYS A 67 -16.56 -24.55 -0.92
C LYS A 67 -17.44 -25.37 -1.08
N THR A 68 -17.93 -25.28 -0.85
CA THR A 68 -18.72 -25.99 -0.99
C THR A 68 -19.26 -26.25 -1.13
#